data_fad32c795b3265bcde3a587bb0b771f3
#
_entry.id   fad32c795b3265bcde3a587bb0b771f3
#
_cell.length_a   1.000
_cell.length_b   1.000
_cell.length_c   1.000
_cell.angle_alpha   90.00
_cell.angle_beta   90.00
_cell.angle_gamma   90.00
#
_symmetry.space_group_name_H-M   'P 1'
#
loop_
_entity.id
_entity.type
_entity.pdbx_description
1 polymer ?
#
loop_
_entity_poly.entity_id
_entity_poly.type
_entity_poly.pdbx_seq_one_letter_code
_entity_poly.pdbx_strand_id
1 'polypeptide(L)'
;DSPHYGERWARHWLDVVRYADARDLIQLPAERDFREAWRYRDWVVSAFDRDLPYDQFLTRQLAGDLMQPADPDQIDAESLVATGMLAIADFVPGDVDKEQMIADYVNDEIDLLGRAFLGLTVACARCHDHKFDPITTDDYYALAGIFFSTRLVPGPVKGNTPLVRAPLLSRVEIASIEAVRQHDQGRLVELRREINTVAER
;
A
#
# COMPACT_ATOMS: atom_id res chain seq x y z
N ASP A 1 -10.53 -18.95 21.88
CA ASP A 1 -9.74 -18.34 22.97
C ASP A 1 -8.21 -18.64 22.91
N SER A 2 -7.66 -18.86 21.71
CA SER A 2 -6.20 -19.01 21.55
C SER A 2 -5.56 -17.62 21.41
N PRO A 3 -4.44 -17.34 22.12
CA PRO A 3 -3.71 -16.08 21.93
C PRO A 3 -3.06 -15.94 20.52
N HIS A 4 -3.10 -17.02 19.73
CA HIS A 4 -2.59 -17.06 18.35
C HIS A 4 -3.72 -17.14 17.32
N TYR A 5 -4.93 -16.70 17.67
CA TYR A 5 -6.07 -16.74 16.75
C TYR A 5 -5.85 -15.84 15.53
N GLY A 6 -5.44 -14.60 15.77
CA GLY A 6 -5.17 -13.63 14.71
C GLY A 6 -4.04 -14.08 13.78
N GLU A 7 -2.92 -14.56 14.33
CA GLU A 7 -1.80 -15.06 13.52
C GLU A 7 -2.24 -16.21 12.58
N ARG A 8 -3.04 -17.14 13.10
CA ARG A 8 -3.53 -18.27 12.31
C ARG A 8 -4.48 -17.85 11.19
N TRP A 9 -5.48 -17.00 11.51
CA TRP A 9 -6.52 -16.65 10.56
C TRP A 9 -6.09 -15.56 9.59
N ALA A 10 -5.27 -14.60 10.06
CA ALA A 10 -4.67 -13.59 9.21
C ALA A 10 -3.90 -14.19 8.03
N ARG A 11 -3.20 -15.33 8.23
CA ARG A 11 -2.51 -16.02 7.15
C ARG A 11 -3.42 -16.33 5.97
N HIS A 12 -4.63 -16.86 6.25
CA HIS A 12 -5.58 -17.20 5.18
C HIS A 12 -6.05 -15.96 4.42
N TRP A 13 -6.27 -14.86 5.15
CA TRP A 13 -6.61 -13.59 4.52
C TRP A 13 -5.45 -13.04 3.69
N LEU A 14 -4.25 -13.06 4.22
CA LEU A 14 -3.05 -12.59 3.54
C LEU A 14 -2.75 -13.39 2.26
N ASP A 15 -3.02 -14.70 2.26
CA ASP A 15 -2.95 -15.54 1.06
C ASP A 15 -3.97 -15.09 -0.01
N VAL A 16 -5.22 -14.79 0.41
CA VAL A 16 -6.28 -14.32 -0.50
C VAL A 16 -5.92 -12.97 -1.14
N VAL A 17 -5.38 -12.04 -0.34
CA VAL A 17 -4.98 -10.72 -0.83
C VAL A 17 -3.56 -10.70 -1.41
N ARG A 18 -2.95 -11.86 -1.65
CA ARG A 18 -1.62 -12.03 -2.25
C ARG A 18 -0.52 -11.22 -1.57
N TYR A 19 -0.57 -11.13 -0.25
CA TYR A 19 0.44 -10.42 0.53
C TYR A 19 1.86 -10.93 0.27
N ALA A 20 2.80 -10.01 0.12
CA ALA A 20 4.22 -10.31 0.03
C ALA A 20 5.06 -9.23 0.70
N ASP A 21 6.18 -9.62 1.32
CA ASP A 21 7.17 -8.69 1.88
C ASP A 21 8.15 -8.19 0.81
N ALA A 22 8.22 -8.85 -0.33
CA ALA A 22 9.16 -8.52 -1.40
C ALA A 22 8.50 -8.64 -2.79
N ARG A 23 9.03 -7.86 -3.73
CA ARG A 23 8.71 -7.96 -5.15
C ARG A 23 9.73 -8.86 -5.84
N ASP A 24 9.28 -9.62 -6.83
CA ASP A 24 10.20 -10.32 -7.72
C ASP A 24 10.73 -9.37 -8.81
N LEU A 25 11.65 -8.49 -8.42
CA LEU A 25 12.32 -7.58 -9.34
C LEU A 25 13.74 -8.04 -9.60
N ILE A 26 13.93 -8.76 -10.71
CA ILE A 26 15.26 -9.22 -11.14
C ILE A 26 16.20 -8.05 -11.42
N GLN A 27 15.67 -6.91 -11.86
CA GLN A 27 16.44 -5.79 -12.36
C GLN A 27 16.83 -4.73 -11.33
N LEU A 28 16.19 -4.68 -10.16
CA LEU A 28 16.42 -3.65 -9.15
C LEU A 28 16.52 -4.23 -7.74
N PRO A 29 17.65 -4.86 -7.39
CA PRO A 29 17.83 -5.56 -6.11
C PRO A 29 17.58 -4.69 -4.88
N ALA A 30 17.84 -3.38 -4.97
CA ALA A 30 17.68 -2.44 -3.84
C ALA A 30 16.21 -2.05 -3.56
N GLU A 31 15.30 -2.31 -4.50
CA GLU A 31 13.88 -1.96 -4.41
C GLU A 31 12.95 -3.19 -4.30
N ARG A 32 13.53 -4.36 -4.03
CA ARG A 32 12.77 -5.63 -3.93
C ARG A 32 11.80 -5.65 -2.76
N ASP A 33 12.11 -4.94 -1.69
CA ASP A 33 11.38 -5.05 -0.46
C ASP A 33 10.23 -4.03 -0.39
N PHE A 34 9.05 -4.52 -0.10
CA PHE A 34 7.96 -3.68 0.39
C PHE A 34 8.21 -3.36 1.87
N ARG A 35 9.10 -2.44 2.15
CA ARG A 35 9.62 -2.17 3.50
C ARG A 35 8.54 -1.92 4.55
N GLU A 36 7.36 -1.45 4.14
CA GLU A 36 6.26 -1.11 5.03
C GLU A 36 5.10 -2.12 4.98
N ALA A 37 5.20 -3.18 4.16
CA ALA A 37 4.13 -4.16 4.00
C ALA A 37 3.77 -4.87 5.32
N TRP A 38 4.75 -5.08 6.20
CA TRP A 38 4.53 -5.66 7.51
C TRP A 38 3.46 -4.95 8.34
N ARG A 39 3.25 -3.65 8.13
CA ARG A 39 2.21 -2.87 8.82
C ARG A 39 0.83 -3.37 8.48
N TYR A 40 0.58 -3.66 7.20
CA TYR A 40 -0.69 -4.23 6.76
C TYR A 40 -0.88 -5.64 7.33
N ARG A 41 0.14 -6.50 7.30
CA ARG A 41 0.08 -7.82 7.92
C ARG A 41 -0.28 -7.74 9.40
N ASP A 42 0.41 -6.89 10.13
CA ASP A 42 0.20 -6.76 11.57
C ASP A 42 -1.18 -6.15 11.87
N TRP A 43 -1.67 -5.25 11.01
CA TRP A 43 -3.04 -4.75 11.09
C TRP A 43 -4.06 -5.87 10.90
N VAL A 44 -3.89 -6.76 9.92
CA VAL A 44 -4.77 -7.90 9.68
C VAL A 44 -4.78 -8.83 10.89
N VAL A 45 -3.61 -9.18 11.43
CA VAL A 45 -3.50 -10.00 12.66
C VAL A 45 -4.29 -9.36 13.81
N SER A 46 -4.05 -8.08 14.06
CA SER A 46 -4.75 -7.32 15.11
C SER A 46 -6.27 -7.24 14.88
N ALA A 47 -6.71 -7.11 13.63
CA ALA A 47 -8.13 -7.07 13.29
C ALA A 47 -8.84 -8.39 13.64
N PHE A 48 -8.21 -9.53 13.39
CA PHE A 48 -8.73 -10.85 13.80
C PHE A 48 -8.69 -11.04 15.31
N ASP A 49 -7.61 -10.63 16.01
CA ASP A 49 -7.48 -10.79 17.44
C ASP A 49 -8.50 -9.98 18.24
N ARG A 50 -8.88 -8.80 17.76
CA ARG A 50 -9.90 -7.96 18.39
C ARG A 50 -11.32 -8.19 17.88
N ASP A 51 -11.50 -9.23 17.03
CA ASP A 51 -12.79 -9.56 16.42
C ASP A 51 -13.46 -8.36 15.72
N LEU A 52 -12.66 -7.66 14.87
CA LEU A 52 -13.17 -6.49 14.16
C LEU A 52 -14.36 -6.89 13.28
N PRO A 53 -15.54 -6.23 13.40
CA PRO A 53 -16.69 -6.54 12.57
C PRO A 53 -16.37 -6.52 11.07
N TYR A 54 -16.90 -7.48 10.33
CA TYR A 54 -16.55 -7.68 8.92
C TYR A 54 -16.80 -6.46 8.04
N ASP A 55 -17.89 -5.74 8.27
CA ASP A 55 -18.21 -4.50 7.57
C ASP A 55 -17.16 -3.41 7.80
N GLN A 56 -16.65 -3.29 9.03
CA GLN A 56 -15.55 -2.36 9.36
C GLN A 56 -14.23 -2.83 8.77
N PHE A 57 -13.95 -4.13 8.85
CA PHE A 57 -12.76 -4.73 8.25
C PHE A 57 -12.70 -4.48 6.74
N LEU A 58 -13.83 -4.66 6.05
CA LEU A 58 -13.98 -4.40 4.63
C LEU A 58 -13.83 -2.91 4.30
N THR A 59 -14.59 -2.05 4.99
CA THR A 59 -14.61 -0.61 4.71
C THR A 59 -13.24 0.03 4.88
N ARG A 60 -12.50 -0.34 5.94
CA ARG A 60 -11.14 0.18 6.15
C ARG A 60 -10.17 -0.24 5.05
N GLN A 61 -10.29 -1.43 4.51
CA GLN A 61 -9.43 -1.90 3.44
C GLN A 61 -9.72 -1.26 2.09
N LEU A 62 -10.97 -0.90 1.83
CA LEU A 62 -11.40 -0.31 0.55
C LEU A 62 -11.33 1.22 0.53
N ALA A 63 -11.59 1.86 1.66
CA ALA A 63 -11.80 3.29 1.76
C ALA A 63 -11.19 3.91 3.03
N GLY A 64 -10.18 3.28 3.62
CA GLY A 64 -9.53 3.77 4.84
C GLY A 64 -8.87 5.13 4.68
N ASP A 65 -8.43 5.46 3.48
CA ASP A 65 -7.91 6.78 3.12
C ASP A 65 -8.99 7.87 3.18
N LEU A 66 -10.24 7.53 2.93
CA LEU A 66 -11.39 8.44 3.01
C LEU A 66 -11.96 8.57 4.44
N MET A 67 -11.52 7.73 5.36
CA MET A 67 -11.95 7.74 6.77
C MET A 67 -11.12 8.71 7.63
N GLN A 68 -10.24 9.50 7.02
CA GLN A 68 -9.37 10.41 7.75
C GLN A 68 -10.15 11.50 8.50
N PRO A 69 -9.67 11.91 9.69
CA PRO A 69 -10.25 13.04 10.43
C PRO A 69 -10.30 14.31 9.58
N ALA A 70 -11.32 15.15 9.83
CA ALA A 70 -11.42 16.44 9.17
C ALA A 70 -10.29 17.41 9.57
N ASP A 71 -9.70 17.22 10.74
CA ASP A 71 -8.56 17.98 11.22
C ASP A 71 -7.27 17.46 10.54
N PRO A 72 -6.59 18.29 9.72
CA PRO A 72 -5.38 17.88 9.01
C PRO A 72 -4.18 17.58 9.93
N ASP A 73 -4.25 17.97 11.21
CA ASP A 73 -3.24 17.68 12.20
C ASP A 73 -3.48 16.33 12.91
N GLN A 74 -4.55 15.63 12.55
CA GLN A 74 -4.87 14.28 13.01
C GLN A 74 -4.80 13.31 11.84
N ILE A 75 -4.32 12.09 12.11
CA ILE A 75 -4.25 11.01 11.12
C ILE A 75 -4.78 9.73 11.74
N ASP A 76 -5.74 9.09 11.08
CA ASP A 76 -6.10 7.70 11.35
C ASP A 76 -5.14 6.77 10.59
N ALA A 77 -3.96 6.56 11.19
CA ALA A 77 -2.93 5.70 10.62
C ALA A 77 -3.40 4.26 10.46
N GLU A 78 -4.29 3.78 11.31
CA GLU A 78 -4.83 2.43 11.25
C GLU A 78 -5.66 2.22 9.97
N SER A 79 -6.56 3.14 9.67
CA SER A 79 -7.37 3.08 8.45
C SER A 79 -6.53 3.24 7.18
N LEU A 80 -5.47 4.07 7.21
CA LEU A 80 -4.53 4.17 6.08
C LEU A 80 -3.76 2.86 5.87
N VAL A 81 -3.28 2.23 6.93
CA VAL A 81 -2.55 0.95 6.85
C VAL A 81 -3.46 -0.16 6.30
N ALA A 82 -4.74 -0.12 6.64
CA ALA A 82 -5.71 -1.11 6.17
C ALA A 82 -5.84 -1.14 4.63
N THR A 83 -5.64 -0.01 3.94
CA THR A 83 -5.67 0.03 2.46
C THR A 83 -4.45 -0.64 1.81
N GLY A 84 -3.52 -1.15 2.60
CA GLY A 84 -2.27 -1.74 2.13
C GLY A 84 -2.44 -2.90 1.15
N MET A 85 -3.57 -3.63 1.19
CA MET A 85 -3.85 -4.69 0.23
C MET A 85 -3.88 -4.18 -1.22
N LEU A 86 -4.35 -2.95 -1.44
CA LEU A 86 -4.41 -2.33 -2.76
C LEU A 86 -3.02 -1.87 -3.23
N ALA A 87 -2.11 -1.58 -2.30
CA ALA A 87 -0.75 -1.13 -2.61
C ALA A 87 0.24 -2.26 -2.92
N ILE A 88 -0.08 -3.51 -2.57
CA ILE A 88 0.75 -4.70 -2.82
C ILE A 88 0.30 -5.33 -4.14
N ALA A 89 0.45 -4.59 -5.24
CA ALA A 89 0.08 -5.04 -6.57
C ALA A 89 1.28 -5.62 -7.32
N ASP A 90 0.98 -6.52 -8.23
CA ASP A 90 1.96 -6.99 -9.22
C ASP A 90 1.99 -6.00 -10.40
N PHE A 91 2.96 -5.11 -10.40
CA PHE A 91 3.22 -4.23 -11.53
C PHE A 91 4.71 -4.16 -11.82
N VAL A 92 5.07 -3.95 -13.07
CA VAL A 92 6.47 -3.84 -13.50
C VAL A 92 6.91 -2.38 -13.42
N PRO A 93 7.70 -1.99 -12.39
CA PRO A 93 8.26 -0.65 -12.32
C PRO A 93 9.22 -0.45 -13.50
N GLY A 94 9.05 0.65 -14.20
CA GLY A 94 9.94 0.94 -15.33
C GLY A 94 9.39 0.54 -16.68
N ASP A 95 8.16 0.03 -16.75
CA ASP A 95 7.51 -0.18 -18.05
C ASP A 95 7.54 1.10 -18.87
N VAL A 96 7.81 0.94 -20.17
CA VAL A 96 7.90 2.06 -21.09
C VAL A 96 6.53 2.68 -21.33
N ASP A 97 5.48 1.85 -21.37
CA ASP A 97 4.09 2.28 -21.48
C ASP A 97 3.46 2.48 -20.10
N LYS A 98 3.39 3.73 -19.67
CA LYS A 98 2.86 4.10 -18.36
C LYS A 98 1.34 4.01 -18.27
N GLU A 99 0.64 4.19 -19.36
CA GLU A 99 -0.82 4.05 -19.40
C GLU A 99 -1.18 2.58 -19.26
N GLN A 100 -0.46 1.70 -19.96
CA GLN A 100 -0.62 0.27 -19.80
C GLN A 100 -0.29 -0.19 -18.38
N MET A 101 0.80 0.30 -17.79
CA MET A 101 1.19 -0.02 -16.41
C MET A 101 0.07 0.34 -15.41
N ILE A 102 -0.53 1.52 -15.54
CA ILE A 102 -1.64 1.94 -14.67
C ILE A 102 -2.88 1.06 -14.93
N ALA A 103 -3.18 0.76 -16.18
CA ALA A 103 -4.32 -0.09 -16.53
C ALA A 103 -4.16 -1.52 -15.99
N ASP A 104 -2.94 -2.05 -15.96
CA ASP A 104 -2.66 -3.38 -15.42
C ASP A 104 -2.70 -3.37 -13.89
N TYR A 105 -2.25 -2.28 -13.26
CA TYR A 105 -2.41 -2.08 -11.81
C TYR A 105 -3.90 -2.04 -11.40
N VAL A 106 -4.71 -1.25 -12.09
CA VAL A 106 -6.16 -1.19 -11.85
C VAL A 106 -6.82 -2.55 -12.09
N ASN A 107 -6.40 -3.27 -13.12
CA ASN A 107 -6.90 -4.62 -13.37
C ASN A 107 -6.57 -5.60 -12.23
N ASP A 108 -5.38 -5.50 -11.65
CA ASP A 108 -4.97 -6.32 -10.51
C ASP A 108 -5.80 -5.99 -9.25
N GLU A 109 -6.11 -4.70 -9.01
CA GLU A 109 -7.02 -4.30 -7.92
C GLU A 109 -8.44 -4.85 -8.11
N ILE A 110 -8.96 -4.82 -9.33
CA ILE A 110 -10.29 -5.37 -9.65
C ILE A 110 -10.30 -6.88 -9.46
N ASP A 111 -9.28 -7.60 -9.91
CA ASP A 111 -9.17 -9.04 -9.72
C ASP A 111 -9.09 -9.39 -8.24
N LEU A 112 -8.30 -8.64 -7.49
CA LEU A 112 -8.22 -8.78 -6.04
C LEU A 112 -9.59 -8.63 -5.38
N LEU A 113 -10.30 -7.56 -5.67
CA LEU A 113 -11.62 -7.30 -5.08
C LEU A 113 -12.63 -8.38 -5.45
N GLY A 114 -12.67 -8.74 -6.73
CA GLY A 114 -13.54 -9.79 -7.22
C GLY A 114 -13.33 -11.11 -6.49
N ARG A 115 -12.10 -11.55 -6.37
CA ARG A 115 -11.73 -12.82 -5.71
C ARG A 115 -11.90 -12.76 -4.20
N ALA A 116 -11.39 -11.71 -3.55
CA ALA A 116 -11.34 -11.63 -2.10
C ALA A 116 -12.72 -11.44 -1.46
N PHE A 117 -13.59 -10.65 -2.07
CA PHE A 117 -14.86 -10.27 -1.46
C PHE A 117 -16.09 -10.89 -2.13
N LEU A 118 -16.03 -11.16 -3.43
CA LEU A 118 -17.17 -11.68 -4.18
C LEU A 118 -17.01 -13.17 -4.57
N GLY A 119 -15.78 -13.68 -4.53
CA GLY A 119 -15.48 -15.03 -5.07
C GLY A 119 -15.63 -15.11 -6.59
N LEU A 120 -15.53 -13.98 -7.30
CA LEU A 120 -15.75 -13.86 -8.74
C LEU A 120 -14.46 -13.41 -9.46
N THR A 121 -14.26 -13.89 -10.68
CA THR A 121 -13.12 -13.51 -11.54
C THR A 121 -13.48 -12.31 -12.42
N VAL A 122 -13.81 -11.17 -11.82
CA VAL A 122 -14.28 -9.96 -12.49
C VAL A 122 -13.31 -9.48 -13.57
N ALA A 123 -12.01 -9.66 -13.38
CA ALA A 123 -10.98 -9.28 -14.35
C ALA A 123 -11.13 -9.96 -15.73
N CYS A 124 -11.82 -11.11 -15.81
CA CYS A 124 -12.12 -11.75 -17.11
C CYS A 124 -12.95 -10.83 -18.00
N ALA A 125 -13.79 -9.97 -17.40
CA ALA A 125 -14.65 -9.05 -18.13
C ALA A 125 -13.92 -7.83 -18.71
N ARG A 126 -12.61 -7.69 -18.51
CA ARG A 126 -11.78 -6.65 -19.15
C ARG A 126 -11.85 -6.69 -20.69
N CYS A 127 -11.92 -7.88 -21.29
CA CYS A 127 -11.82 -8.06 -22.73
C CYS A 127 -13.14 -8.52 -23.38
N HIS A 128 -14.01 -9.20 -22.65
CA HIS A 128 -15.28 -9.74 -23.13
C HIS A 128 -16.19 -10.00 -21.93
N ASP A 129 -17.49 -10.09 -22.14
CA ASP A 129 -18.44 -10.45 -21.09
C ASP A 129 -18.02 -11.76 -20.42
N HIS A 130 -18.18 -11.83 -19.10
CA HIS A 130 -17.75 -13.01 -18.33
C HIS A 130 -18.47 -14.26 -18.83
N LYS A 131 -17.73 -15.36 -18.99
CA LYS A 131 -18.26 -16.55 -19.65
C LYS A 131 -19.40 -17.24 -18.89
N PHE A 132 -19.34 -17.20 -17.56
CA PHE A 132 -20.23 -17.98 -16.69
C PHE A 132 -21.14 -17.12 -15.82
N ASP A 133 -20.67 -15.96 -15.41
CA ASP A 133 -21.36 -15.05 -14.51
C ASP A 133 -21.93 -13.85 -15.26
N PRO A 134 -23.04 -13.25 -14.81
CA PRO A 134 -23.65 -12.11 -15.47
C PRO A 134 -22.88 -10.81 -15.22
N ILE A 135 -21.60 -10.80 -15.57
CA ILE A 135 -20.68 -9.66 -15.47
C ILE A 135 -20.32 -9.24 -16.89
N THR A 136 -20.71 -8.05 -17.26
CA THR A 136 -20.42 -7.49 -18.58
C THR A 136 -19.08 -6.76 -18.60
N THR A 137 -18.58 -6.50 -19.80
CA THR A 137 -17.42 -5.61 -20.00
C THR A 137 -17.72 -4.21 -19.45
N ASP A 138 -18.96 -3.73 -19.58
CA ASP A 138 -19.37 -2.43 -19.02
C ASP A 138 -19.28 -2.40 -17.49
N ASP A 139 -19.65 -3.49 -16.81
CA ASP A 139 -19.50 -3.61 -15.35
C ASP A 139 -18.03 -3.52 -14.93
N TYR A 140 -17.14 -4.20 -15.67
CA TYR A 140 -15.71 -4.11 -15.43
C TYR A 140 -15.21 -2.66 -15.54
N TYR A 141 -15.55 -1.95 -16.63
CA TYR A 141 -15.09 -0.57 -16.82
C TYR A 141 -15.77 0.43 -15.88
N ALA A 142 -16.99 0.17 -15.43
CA ALA A 142 -17.63 0.95 -14.38
C ALA A 142 -16.85 0.84 -13.06
N LEU A 143 -16.43 -0.37 -12.68
CA LEU A 143 -15.58 -0.58 -11.50
C LEU A 143 -14.17 0.00 -11.69
N ALA A 144 -13.58 -0.16 -12.86
CA ALA A 144 -12.28 0.41 -13.19
C ALA A 144 -12.27 1.94 -13.09
N GLY A 145 -13.37 2.61 -13.43
CA GLY A 145 -13.52 4.05 -13.29
C GLY A 145 -13.31 4.56 -11.86
N ILE A 146 -13.66 3.76 -10.85
CA ILE A 146 -13.42 4.08 -9.44
C ILE A 146 -11.90 4.13 -9.18
N PHE A 147 -11.16 3.11 -9.60
CA PHE A 147 -9.71 3.03 -9.39
C PHE A 147 -8.92 4.01 -10.25
N PHE A 148 -9.34 4.24 -11.51
CA PHE A 148 -8.73 5.27 -12.35
C PHE A 148 -8.92 6.70 -11.79
N SER A 149 -9.94 6.94 -10.96
CA SER A 149 -10.12 8.20 -10.26
C SER A 149 -9.23 8.34 -9.01
N THR A 150 -8.60 7.25 -8.58
CA THR A 150 -7.71 7.20 -7.42
C THR A 150 -6.27 7.56 -7.82
N ARG A 151 -5.58 8.31 -6.99
CA ARG A 151 -4.20 8.69 -7.27
C ARG A 151 -3.23 7.63 -6.75
N LEU A 152 -2.83 6.71 -7.60
CA LEU A 152 -1.92 5.61 -7.28
C LEU A 152 -0.43 5.99 -7.37
N VAL A 153 -0.09 6.90 -8.27
CA VAL A 153 1.29 7.32 -8.52
C VAL A 153 1.43 8.83 -8.48
N PRO A 154 2.55 9.37 -7.97
CA PRO A 154 2.78 10.81 -7.95
C PRO A 154 3.08 11.31 -9.36
N GLY A 155 2.34 12.29 -9.86
CA GLY A 155 2.67 13.18 -11.00
C GLY A 155 3.23 12.52 -12.25
N PRO A 156 3.78 13.28 -13.20
CA PRO A 156 4.20 12.68 -14.46
C PRO A 156 5.28 11.63 -14.24
N VAL A 157 4.93 10.41 -14.62
CA VAL A 157 5.71 9.20 -14.37
C VAL A 157 6.91 9.17 -15.31
N LYS A 158 8.12 9.22 -14.77
CA LYS A 158 9.37 9.05 -15.54
C LYS A 158 10.21 7.96 -14.86
N GLY A 159 10.60 6.96 -15.62
CA GLY A 159 11.42 5.86 -15.10
C GLY A 159 10.67 4.99 -14.08
N ASN A 160 11.39 4.47 -13.11
CA ASN A 160 10.80 3.73 -11.99
C ASN A 160 9.96 4.67 -11.14
N THR A 161 8.64 4.51 -11.20
CA THR A 161 7.73 5.35 -10.44
C THR A 161 7.34 4.65 -9.17
N PRO A 162 7.71 5.21 -8.01
CA PRO A 162 7.24 4.68 -6.74
C PRO A 162 5.74 4.95 -6.60
N LEU A 163 5.05 4.06 -5.87
CA LEU A 163 3.69 4.32 -5.42
C LEU A 163 3.63 5.58 -4.55
N VAL A 164 2.47 6.23 -4.51
CA VAL A 164 2.20 7.32 -3.56
C VAL A 164 2.41 6.80 -2.15
N ARG A 165 3.20 7.53 -1.36
CA ARG A 165 3.39 7.25 0.06
C ARG A 165 2.58 8.24 0.88
N ALA A 166 1.70 7.73 1.72
CA ALA A 166 0.99 8.54 2.71
C ALA A 166 1.77 8.53 4.03
N PRO A 167 1.99 9.69 4.67
CA PRO A 167 2.55 9.72 6.00
C PRO A 167 1.56 9.11 7.00
N LEU A 168 2.07 8.36 7.98
CA LEU A 168 1.29 7.82 9.09
C LEU A 168 1.38 8.68 10.35
N LEU A 169 1.94 9.88 10.23
CA LEU A 169 2.12 10.85 11.30
C LEU A 169 1.51 12.19 10.88
N SER A 170 1.03 12.95 11.84
CA SER A 170 0.55 14.31 11.63
C SER A 170 1.67 15.24 11.13
N ARG A 171 1.30 16.36 10.53
CA ARG A 171 2.25 17.37 10.08
C ARG A 171 3.15 17.90 11.22
N VAL A 172 2.57 18.04 12.41
CA VAL A 172 3.28 18.52 13.62
C VAL A 172 4.32 17.49 14.05
N GLU A 173 3.95 16.21 14.10
CA GLU A 173 4.90 15.14 14.45
C GLU A 173 6.02 15.02 13.41
N ILE A 174 5.70 15.10 12.12
CA ILE A 174 6.70 15.09 11.05
C ILE A 174 7.67 16.26 11.21
N ALA A 175 7.16 17.48 11.41
CA ALA A 175 8.00 18.66 11.59
C ALA A 175 8.93 18.54 12.83
N SER A 176 8.41 17.96 13.91
CA SER A 176 9.18 17.67 15.13
C SER A 176 10.34 16.70 14.86
N ILE A 177 10.05 15.60 14.15
CA ILE A 177 11.08 14.59 13.79
C ILE A 177 12.12 15.19 12.84
N GLU A 178 11.70 15.99 11.87
CA GLU A 178 12.61 16.65 10.95
C GLU A 178 13.52 17.65 11.64
N ALA A 179 13.02 18.41 12.62
CA ALA A 179 13.83 19.33 13.42
C ALA A 179 14.93 18.57 14.21
N VAL A 180 14.58 17.45 14.85
CA VAL A 180 15.56 16.60 15.55
C VAL A 180 16.59 16.05 14.57
N ARG A 181 16.15 15.54 13.42
CA ARG A 181 17.05 15.01 12.39
C ARG A 181 18.03 16.05 11.86
N GLN A 182 17.56 17.29 11.62
CA GLN A 182 18.43 18.39 11.19
C GLN A 182 19.46 18.76 12.26
N HIS A 183 19.05 18.81 13.53
CA HIS A 183 19.97 19.03 14.65
C HIS A 183 21.05 17.95 14.70
N ASP A 184 20.68 16.68 14.63
CA ASP A 184 21.61 15.55 14.67
C ASP A 184 22.57 15.55 13.48
N GLN A 185 22.07 15.86 12.28
CA GLN A 185 22.92 16.02 11.09
C GLN A 185 23.95 17.14 11.27
N GLY A 186 23.54 18.28 11.83
CA GLY A 186 24.44 19.37 12.16
C GLY A 186 25.56 18.92 13.14
N ARG A 187 25.15 18.20 14.19
CA ARG A 187 26.10 17.66 15.17
C ARG A 187 27.07 16.63 14.59
N LEU A 188 26.60 15.78 13.69
CA LEU A 188 27.45 14.83 12.97
C LEU A 188 28.52 15.53 12.09
N VAL A 189 28.15 16.62 11.44
CA VAL A 189 29.09 17.42 10.63
C VAL A 189 30.18 18.04 11.51
N GLU A 190 29.80 18.60 12.67
CA GLU A 190 30.76 19.15 13.64
C GLU A 190 31.72 18.09 14.16
N LEU A 191 31.20 16.94 14.61
CA LEU A 191 32.01 15.82 15.09
C LEU A 191 33.03 15.33 14.05
N ARG A 192 32.59 15.22 12.79
CA ARG A 192 33.48 14.86 11.69
C ARG A 192 34.62 15.86 11.48
N ARG A 193 34.33 17.16 11.61
CA ARG A 193 35.39 18.21 11.56
C ARG A 193 36.36 18.07 12.70
N GLU A 194 35.88 17.87 13.94
CA GLU A 194 36.71 17.66 15.12
C GLU A 194 37.63 16.44 14.93
N ILE A 195 37.11 15.31 14.47
CA ILE A 195 37.89 14.09 14.20
C ILE A 195 38.98 14.36 13.17
N ASN A 196 38.69 15.01 12.06
CA ASN A 196 39.65 15.29 11.01
C ASN A 196 40.78 16.23 11.57
N THR A 197 40.42 17.23 12.37
CA THR A 197 41.41 18.15 13.00
C THR A 197 42.34 17.42 13.94
N VAL A 198 41.86 16.41 14.65
CA VAL A 198 42.67 15.57 15.54
C VAL A 198 43.56 14.60 14.75
N ALA A 199 43.05 14.05 13.66
CA ALA A 199 43.77 13.10 12.81
C ALA A 199 44.92 13.73 12.00
N GLU A 200 44.88 15.06 11.78
CA GLU A 200 45.90 15.82 11.07
C GLU A 200 47.03 16.33 11.99
N ARG A 201 46.94 16.08 13.30
CA ARG A 201 47.99 16.41 14.32
C ARG A 201 48.84 15.20 14.62
#